data_c2f6cd9d4aa437b131f3b65acce69b7b
#
_entry.id   c2f6cd9d4aa437b131f3b65acce69b7b
#
_cell.length_a   1.000
_cell.length_b   1.000
_cell.length_c   1.000
_cell.angle_alpha   90.00
_cell.angle_beta   90.00
_cell.angle_gamma   90.00
#
_symmetry.space_group_name_H-M   'P 1'
#
loop_
_entity.id
_entity.type
_entity.pdbx_description
1 polymer ?
#
loop_
_entity_poly.entity_id
_entity_poly.type
_entity_poly.pdbx_seq_one_letter_code
_entity_poly.pdbx_strand_id
1 'polypeptide(L)'
;MEHKMIDGLRALNKGVAMAVGFGLLLCAAFVLTDIIMRQIGTSLGGTEEIAGYAMALATSWGMSYTLLELGHVRIDLARSRFQSFGRALFDVFSMIVMSGVIITIAIKAWPVLERSMANGSRANTPLETPLAWVQLPWFAGWVWFALMSSLTTLAALSLLLKRRHDETESMIGAFAEQETLQ
;
A
#
# COMPACT_ATOMS: atom_id res chain seq x y z
N MET A 1 2.48 -17.00 18.48
CA MET A 1 3.40 -17.02 17.33
C MET A 1 2.96 -15.96 16.30
N GLU A 2 1.65 -15.81 16.07
CA GLU A 2 1.05 -14.84 15.14
C GLU A 2 1.39 -13.39 15.48
N HIS A 3 1.32 -12.97 16.74
CA HIS A 3 1.67 -11.62 17.16
C HIS A 3 3.12 -11.26 16.84
N LYS A 4 4.09 -12.13 17.13
CA LYS A 4 5.50 -11.89 16.80
C LYS A 4 5.73 -11.75 15.28
N MET A 5 4.97 -12.50 14.48
CA MET A 5 5.03 -12.39 13.03
C MET A 5 4.50 -11.02 12.58
N ILE A 6 3.35 -10.60 13.08
CA ILE A 6 2.75 -9.30 12.73
C ILE A 6 3.64 -8.15 13.19
N ASP A 7 4.22 -8.21 14.39
CA ASP A 7 5.16 -7.18 14.87
C ASP A 7 6.40 -7.07 13.95
N GLY A 8 6.93 -8.21 13.50
CA GLY A 8 8.02 -8.24 12.52
C GLY A 8 7.61 -7.61 11.17
N LEU A 9 6.41 -7.93 10.68
CA LEU A 9 5.87 -7.35 9.45
C LEU A 9 5.64 -5.84 9.59
N ARG A 10 5.14 -5.37 10.73
CA ARG A 10 4.98 -3.93 11.02
C ARG A 10 6.32 -3.21 11.02
N ALA A 11 7.33 -3.75 11.72
CA ALA A 11 8.66 -3.15 11.76
C ALA A 11 9.27 -3.02 10.35
N LEU A 12 9.14 -4.05 9.52
CA LEU A 12 9.62 -4.05 8.15
C LEU A 12 8.88 -3.02 7.29
N ASN A 13 7.54 -2.99 7.36
CA ASN A 13 6.74 -2.03 6.62
C ASN A 13 6.95 -0.58 7.07
N LYS A 14 7.25 -0.35 8.36
CA LYS A 14 7.64 0.97 8.85
C LYS A 14 8.93 1.46 8.18
N GLY A 15 9.92 0.58 8.00
CA GLY A 15 11.14 0.89 7.25
C GLY A 15 10.84 1.26 5.80
N VAL A 16 9.99 0.49 5.12
CA VAL A 16 9.53 0.77 3.75
C VAL A 16 8.79 2.12 3.69
N ALA A 17 7.86 2.37 4.61
CA ALA A 17 7.12 3.63 4.66
C ALA A 17 8.02 4.85 4.88
N MET A 18 9.04 4.73 5.74
CA MET A 18 10.04 5.80 5.93
C MET A 18 10.83 6.07 4.65
N ALA A 19 11.28 5.03 3.94
CA ALA A 19 11.99 5.19 2.67
C ALA A 19 11.11 5.86 1.61
N VAL A 20 9.86 5.45 1.49
CA VAL A 20 8.87 6.06 0.59
C VAL A 20 8.60 7.51 0.98
N GLY A 21 8.37 7.79 2.26
CA GLY A 21 8.15 9.15 2.76
C GLY A 21 9.32 10.08 2.48
N PHE A 22 10.55 9.60 2.68
CA PHE A 22 11.76 10.36 2.33
C PHE A 22 11.85 10.61 0.83
N GLY A 23 11.55 9.61 0.00
CA GLY A 23 11.49 9.77 -1.46
C GLY A 23 10.47 10.83 -1.89
N LEU A 24 9.28 10.86 -1.26
CA LEU A 24 8.27 11.89 -1.51
C LEU A 24 8.75 13.30 -1.11
N LEU A 25 9.45 13.42 0.03
CA LEU A 25 10.03 14.71 0.44
C LEU A 25 11.08 15.21 -0.56
N LEU A 26 11.95 14.32 -1.06
CA LEU A 26 12.91 14.66 -2.11
C LEU A 26 12.20 15.08 -3.40
N CYS A 27 11.15 14.36 -3.79
CA CYS A 27 10.32 14.70 -4.94
C CYS A 27 9.67 16.08 -4.78
N ALA A 28 9.10 16.38 -3.61
CA ALA A 28 8.52 17.68 -3.31
C ALA A 28 9.58 18.80 -3.40
N ALA A 29 10.77 18.61 -2.82
CA ALA A 29 11.87 19.56 -2.92
C ALA A 29 12.31 19.78 -4.38
N PHE A 30 12.36 18.70 -5.19
CA PHE A 30 12.67 18.78 -6.61
C PHE A 30 11.62 19.61 -7.38
N VAL A 31 10.34 19.36 -7.16
CA VAL A 31 9.23 20.11 -7.78
C VAL A 31 9.25 21.58 -7.37
N LEU A 32 9.48 21.87 -6.08
CA LEU A 32 9.59 23.25 -5.59
C LEU A 32 10.76 23.99 -6.23
N THR A 33 11.90 23.31 -6.40
CA THR A 33 13.07 23.88 -7.07
C THR A 33 12.74 24.24 -8.53
N ASP A 34 12.05 23.35 -9.27
CA ASP A 34 11.64 23.65 -10.65
C ASP A 34 10.67 24.85 -10.72
N ILE A 35 9.71 24.93 -9.78
CA ILE A 35 8.78 26.07 -9.71
C ILE A 35 9.55 27.39 -9.53
N ILE A 36 10.55 27.42 -8.65
CA ILE A 36 11.38 28.60 -8.42
C ILE A 36 12.21 28.93 -9.67
N MET A 37 12.81 27.92 -10.31
CA MET A 37 13.60 28.11 -11.52
C MET A 37 12.77 28.66 -12.68
N ARG A 38 11.50 28.27 -12.79
CA ARG A 38 10.57 28.83 -13.80
C ARG A 38 10.34 30.32 -13.63
N GLN A 39 10.40 30.85 -12.38
CA GLN A 39 10.27 32.31 -12.14
C GLN A 39 11.45 33.12 -12.70
N ILE A 40 12.61 32.49 -12.84
CA ILE A 40 13.83 33.11 -13.43
C ILE A 40 14.05 32.73 -14.89
N GLY A 41 13.01 32.15 -15.54
CA GLY A 41 13.01 31.85 -16.97
C GLY A 41 13.69 30.53 -17.36
N THR A 42 14.01 29.66 -16.39
CA THR A 42 14.58 28.32 -16.65
C THR A 42 13.65 27.23 -16.08
N SER A 43 13.78 26.00 -16.56
CA SER A 43 13.04 24.84 -16.02
C SER A 43 13.94 23.62 -16.07
N LEU A 44 13.82 22.75 -15.06
CA LEU A 44 14.52 21.46 -15.04
C LEU A 44 13.94 20.49 -16.08
N GLY A 45 12.67 20.65 -16.47
CA GLY A 45 11.95 19.75 -17.37
C GLY A 45 11.60 18.40 -16.71
N GLY A 46 10.50 17.80 -17.15
CA GLY A 46 10.11 16.46 -16.70
C GLY A 46 9.69 16.30 -15.22
N THR A 47 9.54 17.39 -14.47
CA THR A 47 9.15 17.38 -13.06
C THR A 47 7.80 16.70 -12.83
N GLU A 48 6.83 16.89 -13.72
CA GLU A 48 5.52 16.26 -13.66
C GLU A 48 5.62 14.74 -13.85
N GLU A 49 6.51 14.30 -14.73
CA GLU A 49 6.78 12.89 -14.99
C GLU A 49 7.39 12.21 -13.74
N ILE A 50 8.45 12.82 -13.17
CA ILE A 50 9.11 12.31 -11.97
C ILE A 50 8.15 12.28 -10.78
N ALA A 51 7.33 13.32 -10.61
CA ALA A 51 6.31 13.36 -9.56
C ALA A 51 5.27 12.26 -9.72
N GLY A 52 4.81 12.01 -10.95
CA GLY A 52 3.90 10.90 -11.26
C GLY A 52 4.50 9.53 -10.90
N TYR A 53 5.77 9.31 -11.20
CA TYR A 53 6.46 8.07 -10.84
C TYR A 53 6.63 7.92 -9.32
N ALA A 54 7.00 9.00 -8.63
CA ALA A 54 7.13 9.00 -7.17
C ALA A 54 5.78 8.67 -6.50
N MET A 55 4.67 9.23 -7.00
CA MET A 55 3.33 8.93 -6.51
C MET A 55 2.91 7.49 -6.77
N ALA A 56 3.21 6.94 -7.95
CA ALA A 56 2.92 5.54 -8.28
C ALA A 56 3.67 4.58 -7.34
N LEU A 57 4.96 4.84 -7.08
CA LEU A 57 5.77 4.06 -6.16
C LEU A 57 5.26 4.20 -4.72
N ALA A 58 4.97 5.42 -4.27
CA ALA A 58 4.46 5.67 -2.94
C ALA A 58 3.13 4.95 -2.68
N THR A 59 2.24 4.92 -3.66
CA THR A 59 0.96 4.22 -3.56
C THR A 59 1.17 2.71 -3.46
N SER A 60 1.96 2.10 -4.36
CA SER A 60 2.13 0.64 -4.39
C SER A 60 2.83 0.09 -3.14
N TRP A 61 3.83 0.80 -2.60
CA TRP A 61 4.57 0.37 -1.41
C TRP A 61 3.92 0.81 -0.10
N GLY A 62 3.31 2.01 -0.07
CA GLY A 62 2.71 2.59 1.13
C GLY A 62 1.44 1.87 1.60
N MET A 63 0.67 1.28 0.67
CA MET A 63 -0.58 0.59 1.00
C MET A 63 -0.39 -0.57 1.98
N SER A 64 0.73 -1.29 1.93
CA SER A 64 1.02 -2.37 2.87
C SER A 64 1.23 -1.88 4.30
N TYR A 65 1.85 -0.70 4.47
CA TYR A 65 1.98 -0.05 5.76
C TYR A 65 0.61 0.37 6.31
N THR A 66 -0.20 1.05 5.48
CA THR A 66 -1.56 1.47 5.84
C THR A 66 -2.43 0.29 6.26
N LEU A 67 -2.26 -0.89 5.62
CA LEU A 67 -2.97 -2.11 6.00
C LEU A 67 -2.63 -2.54 7.43
N LEU A 68 -1.35 -2.64 7.76
CA LEU A 68 -0.87 -3.14 9.05
C LEU A 68 -1.12 -2.16 10.21
N GLU A 69 -1.20 -0.86 9.91
CA GLU A 69 -1.56 0.19 10.88
C GLU A 69 -3.08 0.44 10.95
N LEU A 70 -3.89 -0.42 10.34
CA LEU A 70 -5.36 -0.33 10.30
C LEU A 70 -5.88 1.00 9.73
N GLY A 71 -5.07 1.69 8.92
CA GLY A 71 -5.40 2.99 8.33
C GLY A 71 -6.35 2.95 7.14
N HIS A 72 -6.79 1.77 6.70
CA HIS A 72 -7.80 1.66 5.66
C HIS A 72 -9.18 2.02 6.20
N VAL A 73 -9.82 3.01 5.60
CA VAL A 73 -11.18 3.41 5.95
C VAL A 73 -12.14 2.25 5.73
N ARG A 74 -12.87 1.86 6.77
CA ARG A 74 -13.89 0.81 6.73
C ARG A 74 -15.21 1.38 7.24
N ILE A 75 -16.31 0.98 6.61
CA ILE A 75 -17.64 1.38 7.05
C ILE A 75 -18.04 0.47 8.21
N ASP A 76 -18.03 1.00 9.43
CA ASP A 76 -18.32 0.24 10.65
C ASP A 76 -19.85 0.08 10.93
N LEU A 77 -20.70 0.72 10.15
CA LEU A 77 -22.13 0.76 10.38
C LEU A 77 -22.79 -0.63 10.42
N ALA A 78 -22.36 -1.54 9.55
CA ALA A 78 -22.87 -2.92 9.55
C ALA A 78 -22.21 -3.76 10.64
N ARG A 79 -20.90 -3.56 10.86
CA ARG A 79 -20.08 -4.29 11.83
C ARG A 79 -20.55 -4.03 13.27
N SER A 80 -20.89 -2.80 13.61
CA SER A 80 -21.34 -2.41 14.97
C SER A 80 -22.60 -3.12 15.45
N ARG A 81 -23.39 -3.71 14.55
CA ARG A 81 -24.60 -4.48 14.88
C ARG A 81 -24.33 -5.91 15.32
N PHE A 82 -23.09 -6.40 15.14
CA PHE A 82 -22.73 -7.78 15.47
C PHE A 82 -22.06 -7.88 16.85
N GLN A 83 -22.18 -9.04 17.49
CA GLN A 83 -21.40 -9.42 18.68
C GLN A 83 -19.96 -9.79 18.27
N SER A 84 -19.07 -9.98 19.26
CA SER A 84 -17.63 -10.23 19.06
C SER A 84 -17.32 -11.27 17.97
N PHE A 85 -17.97 -12.43 17.98
CA PHE A 85 -17.80 -13.44 16.94
C PHE A 85 -18.23 -12.95 15.54
N GLY A 86 -19.38 -12.28 15.46
CA GLY A 86 -19.89 -11.75 14.19
C GLY A 86 -18.99 -10.64 13.64
N ARG A 87 -18.45 -9.78 14.51
CA ARG A 87 -17.47 -8.75 14.14
C ARG A 87 -16.19 -9.36 13.59
N ALA A 88 -15.61 -10.33 14.30
CA ALA A 88 -14.41 -11.03 13.86
C ALA A 88 -14.61 -11.75 12.52
N LEU A 89 -15.78 -12.36 12.30
CA LEU A 89 -16.11 -13.00 11.02
C LEU A 89 -16.22 -11.99 9.89
N PHE A 90 -16.88 -10.86 10.13
CA PHE A 90 -17.01 -9.77 9.16
C PHE A 90 -15.64 -9.17 8.79
N ASP A 91 -14.77 -8.95 9.79
CA ASP A 91 -13.42 -8.43 9.58
C ASP A 91 -12.56 -9.40 8.76
N VAL A 92 -12.60 -10.70 9.05
CA VAL A 92 -11.88 -11.71 8.27
C VAL A 92 -12.42 -11.80 6.85
N PHE A 93 -13.75 -11.76 6.66
CA PHE A 93 -14.34 -11.72 5.33
C PHE A 93 -13.85 -10.50 4.53
N SER A 94 -13.85 -9.32 5.13
CA SER A 94 -13.35 -8.10 4.50
C SER A 94 -11.88 -8.23 4.09
N MET A 95 -11.05 -8.85 4.94
CA MET A 95 -9.64 -9.11 4.64
C MET A 95 -9.45 -10.10 3.49
N ILE A 96 -10.28 -11.14 3.41
CA ILE A 96 -10.25 -12.10 2.30
C ILE A 96 -10.58 -11.41 0.98
N VAL A 97 -11.64 -10.61 0.95
CA VAL A 97 -12.04 -9.83 -0.24
C VAL A 97 -10.93 -8.87 -0.65
N MET A 98 -10.40 -8.11 0.31
CA MET A 98 -9.30 -7.17 0.06
C MET A 98 -8.07 -7.86 -0.50
N SER A 99 -7.61 -8.96 0.12
CA SER A 99 -6.47 -9.73 -0.37
C SER A 99 -6.71 -10.29 -1.76
N GLY A 100 -7.91 -10.78 -2.05
CA GLY A 100 -8.30 -11.26 -3.37
C GLY A 100 -8.21 -10.17 -4.45
N VAL A 101 -8.67 -8.95 -4.14
CA VAL A 101 -8.54 -7.79 -5.04
C VAL A 101 -7.08 -7.43 -5.27
N ILE A 102 -6.26 -7.36 -4.20
CA ILE A 102 -4.84 -6.99 -4.30
C ILE A 102 -4.07 -8.02 -5.13
N ILE A 103 -4.31 -9.32 -4.88
CA ILE A 103 -3.70 -10.40 -5.68
C ILE A 103 -4.08 -10.28 -7.15
N THR A 104 -5.35 -9.99 -7.43
CA THR A 104 -5.84 -9.77 -8.80
C THR A 104 -5.12 -8.61 -9.47
N ILE A 105 -4.94 -7.49 -8.75
CA ILE A 105 -4.18 -6.33 -9.25
C ILE A 105 -2.74 -6.74 -9.55
N ALA A 106 -2.06 -7.44 -8.63
CA ALA A 106 -0.68 -7.88 -8.85
C ALA A 106 -0.55 -8.79 -10.08
N ILE A 107 -1.48 -9.75 -10.26
CA ILE A 107 -1.50 -10.63 -11.44
C ILE A 107 -1.72 -9.82 -12.73
N LYS A 108 -2.63 -8.84 -12.71
CA LYS A 108 -2.94 -8.00 -13.90
C LYS A 108 -1.89 -6.93 -14.16
N ALA A 109 -1.09 -6.56 -13.19
CA ALA A 109 0.04 -5.64 -13.35
C ALA A 109 1.23 -6.29 -14.09
N TRP A 110 1.41 -7.62 -13.96
CA TRP A 110 2.49 -8.34 -14.63
C TRP A 110 2.52 -8.15 -16.16
N PRO A 111 1.41 -8.37 -16.92
CA PRO A 111 1.42 -8.17 -18.37
C PRO A 111 1.75 -6.75 -18.80
N VAL A 112 1.51 -5.74 -17.95
CA VAL A 112 1.86 -4.35 -18.24
C VAL A 112 3.39 -4.19 -18.25
N LEU A 113 4.06 -4.68 -17.22
CA LEU A 113 5.51 -4.69 -17.12
C LEU A 113 6.13 -5.51 -18.25
N GLU A 114 5.63 -6.73 -18.47
CA GLU A 114 6.14 -7.66 -19.51
C GLU A 114 6.10 -7.02 -20.90
N ARG A 115 4.99 -6.40 -21.27
CA ARG A 115 4.86 -5.69 -22.57
C ARG A 115 5.82 -4.51 -22.69
N SER A 116 6.00 -3.75 -21.62
CA SER A 116 6.93 -2.62 -21.61
C SER A 116 8.38 -3.07 -21.77
N MET A 117 8.74 -4.20 -21.16
CA MET A 117 10.06 -4.81 -21.32
C MET A 117 10.26 -5.37 -22.73
N ALA A 118 9.29 -6.13 -23.25
CA ALA A 118 9.37 -6.75 -24.56
C ALA A 118 9.44 -5.73 -25.71
N ASN A 119 8.69 -4.62 -25.59
CA ASN A 119 8.62 -3.59 -26.63
C ASN A 119 9.66 -2.47 -26.43
N GLY A 120 10.44 -2.46 -25.34
CA GLY A 120 11.34 -1.35 -25.01
C GLY A 120 10.58 -0.03 -24.88
N SER A 121 9.33 -0.08 -24.31
CA SER A 121 8.43 1.07 -24.27
C SER A 121 9.02 2.24 -23.48
N ARG A 122 8.89 3.46 -24.02
CA ARG A 122 9.29 4.71 -23.39
C ARG A 122 8.08 5.59 -23.10
N ALA A 123 8.22 6.48 -22.14
CA ALA A 123 7.21 7.49 -21.87
C ALA A 123 7.13 8.49 -23.04
N ASN A 124 5.92 8.91 -23.39
CA ASN A 124 5.71 9.96 -24.38
C ASN A 124 5.78 11.35 -23.72
N THR A 125 6.91 11.63 -23.11
CA THR A 125 7.21 12.81 -22.31
C THR A 125 8.61 13.31 -22.63
N PRO A 126 8.99 14.56 -22.24
CA PRO A 126 10.30 15.11 -22.57
C PRO A 126 11.50 14.29 -22.11
N LEU A 127 11.37 13.49 -21.03
CA LEU A 127 12.45 12.64 -20.53
C LEU A 127 12.57 11.30 -21.27
N GLU A 128 11.52 10.90 -22.00
CA GLU A 128 11.47 9.60 -22.71
C GLU A 128 11.91 8.41 -21.83
N THR A 129 11.55 8.45 -20.53
CA THR A 129 11.99 7.45 -19.55
C THR A 129 11.59 6.04 -19.99
N PRO A 130 12.49 5.04 -19.96
CA PRO A 130 12.13 3.65 -20.20
C PRO A 130 11.13 3.19 -19.15
N LEU A 131 9.89 2.87 -19.57
CA LEU A 131 8.78 2.56 -18.64
C LEU A 131 9.09 1.37 -17.73
N ALA A 132 9.85 0.39 -18.20
CA ALA A 132 10.23 -0.78 -17.42
C ALA A 132 10.96 -0.40 -16.12
N TRP A 133 11.74 0.68 -16.09
CA TRP A 133 12.51 1.12 -14.90
C TRP A 133 11.59 1.58 -13.77
N VAL A 134 10.46 2.16 -14.09
CA VAL A 134 9.47 2.63 -13.12
C VAL A 134 8.46 1.53 -12.81
N GLN A 135 8.04 0.79 -13.82
CA GLN A 135 7.04 -0.27 -13.67
C GLN A 135 7.57 -1.47 -12.88
N LEU A 136 8.87 -1.78 -12.93
CA LEU A 136 9.46 -2.86 -12.16
C LEU A 136 9.35 -2.63 -10.64
N PRO A 137 9.84 -1.53 -10.06
CA PRO A 137 9.65 -1.26 -8.63
C PRO A 137 8.18 -1.03 -8.26
N TRP A 138 7.36 -0.45 -9.14
CA TRP A 138 5.91 -0.33 -8.94
C TRP A 138 5.23 -1.70 -8.83
N PHE A 139 5.53 -2.62 -9.72
CA PHE A 139 5.03 -3.99 -9.69
C PHE A 139 5.50 -4.73 -8.43
N ALA A 140 6.78 -4.57 -8.06
CA ALA A 140 7.31 -5.14 -6.82
C ALA A 140 6.54 -4.66 -5.59
N GLY A 141 6.10 -3.39 -5.56
CA GLY A 141 5.23 -2.85 -4.51
C GLY A 141 3.87 -3.55 -4.43
N TRP A 142 3.24 -3.84 -5.56
CA TRP A 142 1.97 -4.60 -5.59
C TRP A 142 2.15 -6.04 -5.13
N VAL A 143 3.24 -6.71 -5.53
CA VAL A 143 3.56 -8.06 -5.06
C VAL A 143 3.81 -8.05 -3.54
N TRP A 144 4.55 -7.05 -3.05
CA TRP A 144 4.78 -6.85 -1.62
C TRP A 144 3.48 -6.68 -0.86
N PHE A 145 2.58 -5.82 -1.35
CA PHE A 145 1.27 -5.62 -0.74
C PHE A 145 0.41 -6.90 -0.75
N ALA A 146 0.44 -7.66 -1.85
CA ALA A 146 -0.25 -8.95 -1.94
C ALA A 146 0.29 -9.96 -0.91
N LEU A 147 1.60 -10.02 -0.70
CA LEU A 147 2.22 -10.86 0.33
C LEU A 147 1.79 -10.43 1.73
N MET A 148 1.87 -9.13 2.05
CA MET A 148 1.52 -8.61 3.38
C MET A 148 0.03 -8.83 3.69
N SER A 149 -0.86 -8.55 2.75
CA SER A 149 -2.30 -8.76 2.93
C SER A 149 -2.65 -10.25 3.09
N SER A 150 -2.01 -11.12 2.34
CA SER A 150 -2.22 -12.57 2.45
C SER A 150 -1.74 -13.12 3.80
N LEU A 151 -0.55 -12.73 4.24
CA LEU A 151 -0.01 -13.15 5.55
C LEU A 151 -0.89 -12.65 6.71
N THR A 152 -1.36 -11.39 6.64
CA THR A 152 -2.27 -10.83 7.65
C THR A 152 -3.61 -11.56 7.65
N THR A 153 -4.16 -11.87 6.48
CA THR A 153 -5.41 -12.62 6.35
C THR A 153 -5.28 -14.04 6.92
N LEU A 154 -4.18 -14.74 6.64
CA LEU A 154 -3.92 -16.07 7.18
C LEU A 154 -3.75 -16.05 8.71
N ALA A 155 -3.06 -15.04 9.24
CA ALA A 155 -2.92 -14.86 10.69
C ALA A 155 -4.29 -14.61 11.35
N ALA A 156 -5.09 -13.72 10.79
CA ALA A 156 -6.44 -13.43 11.29
C ALA A 156 -7.36 -14.65 11.22
N LEU A 157 -7.30 -15.43 10.13
CA LEU A 157 -8.05 -16.67 9.98
C LEU A 157 -7.63 -17.71 11.03
N SER A 158 -6.33 -17.83 11.31
CA SER A 158 -5.83 -18.74 12.34
C SER A 158 -6.33 -18.39 13.74
N LEU A 159 -6.41 -17.09 14.08
CA LEU A 159 -6.94 -16.62 15.35
C LEU A 159 -8.46 -16.86 15.45
N LEU A 160 -9.20 -16.62 14.38
CA LEU A 160 -10.64 -16.89 14.32
C LEU A 160 -10.94 -18.38 14.55
N LEU A 161 -10.18 -19.29 13.92
CA LEU A 161 -10.30 -20.75 14.09
C LEU A 161 -9.95 -21.19 15.53
N LYS A 162 -9.03 -20.49 16.19
CA LYS A 162 -8.67 -20.70 17.61
C LYS A 162 -9.66 -20.06 18.59
N ARG A 163 -10.77 -19.49 18.10
CA ARG A 163 -11.79 -18.77 18.87
C ARG A 163 -11.26 -17.58 19.68
N ARG A 164 -10.16 -16.96 19.24
CA ARG A 164 -9.56 -15.78 19.88
C ARG A 164 -10.09 -14.52 19.22
N HIS A 165 -11.39 -14.26 19.36
CA HIS A 165 -12.12 -13.23 18.62
C HIS A 165 -11.62 -11.82 18.92
N ASP A 166 -11.33 -11.52 20.20
CA ASP A 166 -10.83 -10.20 20.61
C ASP A 166 -9.44 -9.90 20.02
N GLU A 167 -8.59 -10.92 19.90
CA GLU A 167 -7.29 -10.76 19.26
C GLU A 167 -7.41 -10.63 17.73
N THR A 168 -8.36 -11.30 17.11
CA THR A 168 -8.67 -11.10 15.69
C THR A 168 -9.12 -9.66 15.46
N GLU A 169 -10.01 -9.15 16.32
CA GLU A 169 -10.51 -7.79 16.26
C GLU A 169 -9.37 -6.76 16.45
N SER A 170 -8.49 -6.95 17.45
CA SER A 170 -7.34 -6.06 17.67
C SER A 170 -6.32 -6.06 16.51
N MET A 171 -6.24 -7.16 15.76
CA MET A 171 -5.30 -7.30 14.64
C MET A 171 -5.79 -6.67 13.35
N ILE A 172 -7.08 -6.84 13.01
CA ILE A 172 -7.66 -6.46 11.71
C ILE A 172 -8.98 -5.71 11.81
N GLY A 173 -9.48 -5.42 13.03
CA GLY A 173 -10.75 -4.74 13.23
C GLY A 173 -10.75 -3.29 12.75
N ALA A 174 -11.94 -2.76 12.45
CA ALA A 174 -12.13 -1.34 12.28
C ALA A 174 -12.41 -0.73 13.66
N PHE A 175 -11.57 0.19 14.11
CA PHE A 175 -11.81 0.95 15.32
C PHE A 175 -12.55 2.24 14.97
N ALA A 176 -13.64 2.55 15.69
CA ALA A 176 -14.25 3.86 15.59
C ALA A 176 -13.26 4.90 16.16
N GLU A 177 -13.17 6.08 15.52
CA GLU A 177 -12.29 7.19 15.97
C GLU A 177 -12.43 7.53 17.46
N GLN A 178 -13.56 7.19 18.08
CA GLN A 178 -13.85 7.43 19.49
C GLN A 178 -13.07 6.52 20.46
N GLU A 179 -12.58 5.35 20.04
CA GLU A 179 -11.78 4.45 20.89
C GLU A 179 -10.29 4.83 20.92
N THR A 180 -9.83 5.63 19.97
CA THR A 180 -8.43 6.10 19.90
C THR A 180 -8.17 7.34 20.78
N LEU A 181 -9.21 7.95 21.36
CA LEU A 181 -9.13 9.17 22.16
C LEU A 181 -9.35 8.92 23.68
N GLN A 182 -9.46 7.68 24.12
CA GLN A 182 -9.48 7.27 25.53
C GLN A 182 -8.18 6.54 25.91
#